data_f5e2a0034e6ebc0edbcde552494c1d06
#
_entry.id   f5e2a0034e6ebc0edbcde552494c1d06
#
_cell.length_a   1.000
_cell.length_b   1.000
_cell.length_c   1.000
_cell.angle_alpha   90.00
_cell.angle_beta   90.00
_cell.angle_gamma   90.00
#
_symmetry.space_group_name_H-M   'P 1'
#
loop_
_entity.id
_entity.type
_entity.pdbx_description
1 polymer ?
#
loop_
_entity_poly.entity_id
_entity_poly.type
_entity_poly.pdbx_seq_one_letter_code
_entity_poly.pdbx_strand_id
1 'polypeptide(L)'
;MIFSMSCSGEVVEKEPELIQIRPSIVKQLKKAKYGVSDHSTVELCHWTKKSFRGEGTCYKHKFYGISTHRCMEFSPAGMYCENRCVYCWRPMEFYETMEMKPENVAEPEEIMTNLMAERRKLIMGHYGDPNQDKKKLDESLLPSHYSISLSGEPTMYPKLPELIKYLKSLEATKSIFLVTNGQEPDMIQKLGDENA
;
A
#
# COMPACT_ATOMS: atom_id res chain seq x y z
N MET A 1 -8.60 9.60 24.54
CA MET A 1 -9.30 8.57 25.35
C MET A 1 -10.75 8.99 25.49
N ILE A 2 -11.66 8.21 24.96
CA ILE A 2 -13.11 8.44 25.12
C ILE A 2 -13.58 7.42 26.15
N PHE A 3 -14.00 7.87 27.32
CA PHE A 3 -14.54 7.02 28.39
C PHE A 3 -16.06 6.95 28.26
N SER A 4 -16.63 5.75 28.15
CA SER A 4 -18.05 5.53 28.38
C SER A 4 -18.23 4.79 29.71
N MET A 5 -19.02 5.34 30.64
CA MET A 5 -19.35 4.67 31.89
C MET A 5 -20.53 3.73 31.69
N SER A 6 -20.37 2.46 32.07
CA SER A 6 -21.48 1.53 32.23
C SER A 6 -22.09 1.66 33.63
N CYS A 7 -23.35 1.25 33.84
CA CYS A 7 -24.03 1.32 35.11
C CYS A 7 -23.40 0.47 36.26
N SER A 8 -22.37 -0.31 35.97
CA SER A 8 -21.59 -1.11 36.93
C SER A 8 -20.30 -0.46 37.41
N GLY A 9 -19.97 0.75 36.94
CA GLY A 9 -18.75 1.47 37.35
C GLY A 9 -17.44 0.89 36.79
N GLU A 10 -17.49 -0.13 35.95
CA GLU A 10 -16.31 -0.64 35.26
C GLU A 10 -15.99 0.25 34.07
N VAL A 11 -14.79 0.80 34.05
CA VAL A 11 -14.24 1.55 32.91
C VAL A 11 -13.88 0.52 31.85
N VAL A 12 -14.74 0.34 30.85
CA VAL A 12 -14.41 -0.45 29.67
C VAL A 12 -13.52 0.45 28.79
N GLU A 13 -12.21 0.20 28.81
CA GLU A 13 -11.33 0.76 27.80
C GLU A 13 -11.77 0.23 26.42
N LYS A 14 -12.35 1.11 25.61
CA LYS A 14 -12.61 0.78 24.20
C LYS A 14 -11.27 0.53 23.52
N GLU A 15 -11.12 -0.64 22.91
CA GLU A 15 -10.01 -0.87 22.00
C GLU A 15 -9.97 0.25 20.95
N PRO A 16 -8.78 0.76 20.62
CA PRO A 16 -8.65 1.84 19.63
C PRO A 16 -9.20 1.36 18.29
N GLU A 17 -10.13 2.13 17.74
CA GLU A 17 -10.73 1.82 16.45
C GLU A 17 -9.70 2.01 15.34
N LEU A 18 -9.54 1.01 14.47
CA LEU A 18 -8.64 1.09 13.33
C LEU A 18 -9.05 2.22 12.37
N ILE A 19 -8.07 2.97 11.90
CA ILE A 19 -8.28 3.97 10.86
C ILE A 19 -8.77 3.28 9.58
N GLN A 20 -9.83 3.83 9.00
CA GLN A 20 -10.41 3.29 7.78
C GLN A 20 -10.66 4.41 6.76
N ILE A 21 -10.38 4.12 5.49
CA ILE A 21 -10.79 5.00 4.41
C ILE A 21 -12.32 5.04 4.34
N ARG A 22 -12.90 6.24 4.29
CA ARG A 22 -14.35 6.43 4.28
C ARG A 22 -15.04 5.58 3.20
N PRO A 23 -16.16 4.91 3.48
CA PRO A 23 -16.84 4.01 2.53
C PRO A 23 -17.20 4.67 1.19
N SER A 24 -17.53 5.97 1.19
CA SER A 24 -17.79 6.73 -0.02
C SER A 24 -16.56 6.85 -0.93
N ILE A 25 -15.38 7.03 -0.34
CA ILE A 25 -14.09 7.08 -1.04
C ILE A 25 -13.71 5.69 -1.52
N VAL A 26 -13.85 4.66 -0.69
CA VAL A 26 -13.60 3.25 -1.07
C VAL A 26 -14.37 2.87 -2.33
N LYS A 27 -15.64 3.29 -2.44
CA LYS A 27 -16.46 3.05 -3.64
C LYS A 27 -15.87 3.69 -4.89
N GLN A 28 -15.30 4.90 -4.78
CA GLN A 28 -14.67 5.60 -5.90
C GLN A 28 -13.32 4.97 -6.26
N LEU A 29 -12.50 4.63 -5.28
CA LEU A 29 -11.23 3.95 -5.47
C LEU A 29 -11.40 2.59 -6.17
N LYS A 30 -12.41 1.80 -5.77
CA LYS A 30 -12.74 0.53 -6.43
C LYS A 30 -13.15 0.72 -7.89
N LYS A 31 -13.89 1.80 -8.23
CA LYS A 31 -14.18 2.15 -9.63
C LYS A 31 -12.92 2.48 -10.41
N ALA A 32 -11.95 3.14 -9.79
CA ALA A 32 -10.63 3.45 -10.36
C ALA A 32 -9.66 2.25 -10.34
N LYS A 33 -10.13 1.04 -9.97
CA LYS A 33 -9.35 -0.20 -9.93
C LYS A 33 -8.26 -0.23 -8.84
N TYR A 34 -8.52 0.44 -7.72
CA TYR A 34 -7.76 0.23 -6.49
C TYR A 34 -8.32 -0.94 -5.70
N GLY A 35 -7.45 -1.76 -5.11
CA GLY A 35 -7.77 -2.59 -3.97
C GLY A 35 -7.60 -1.76 -2.69
N VAL A 36 -8.49 -1.92 -1.73
CA VAL A 36 -8.51 -1.13 -0.49
C VAL A 36 -8.74 -2.05 0.69
N SER A 37 -7.94 -1.90 1.73
CA SER A 37 -8.15 -2.51 3.04
C SER A 37 -7.79 -1.49 4.12
N ASP A 38 -8.75 -1.20 4.99
CA ASP A 38 -8.65 -0.24 6.08
C ASP A 38 -8.07 1.11 5.60
N HIS A 39 -6.87 1.46 6.04
CA HIS A 39 -6.15 2.67 5.63
C HIS A 39 -5.17 2.44 4.47
N SER A 40 -5.09 1.23 3.92
CA SER A 40 -4.10 0.85 2.92
C SER A 40 -4.70 0.60 1.53
N THR A 41 -3.89 0.77 0.49
CA THR A 41 -4.31 0.66 -0.91
C THR A 41 -3.31 -0.09 -1.76
N VAL A 42 -3.79 -0.75 -2.82
CA VAL A 42 -2.97 -1.41 -3.84
C VAL A 42 -3.55 -1.16 -5.23
N GLU A 43 -2.70 -1.06 -6.24
CA GLU A 43 -3.10 -0.95 -7.65
C GLU A 43 -2.17 -1.77 -8.54
N LEU A 44 -2.64 -2.17 -9.70
CA LEU A 44 -1.78 -2.60 -10.81
C LEU A 44 -1.37 -1.37 -11.60
N CYS A 45 -0.12 -0.94 -11.47
CA CYS A 45 0.35 0.25 -12.17
C CYS A 45 0.29 0.06 -13.70
N HIS A 46 0.30 1.18 -14.43
CA HIS A 46 0.25 1.19 -15.89
C HIS A 46 1.31 0.27 -16.53
N TRP A 47 2.54 0.29 -16.01
CA TRP A 47 3.64 -0.53 -16.56
C TRP A 47 3.48 -2.02 -16.25
N THR A 48 2.92 -2.39 -15.10
CA THR A 48 2.55 -3.77 -14.78
C THR A 48 1.53 -4.28 -15.78
N LYS A 49 0.47 -3.50 -16.06
CA LYS A 49 -0.56 -3.83 -17.06
C LYS A 49 0.02 -3.96 -18.48
N LYS A 50 0.93 -3.04 -18.87
CA LYS A 50 1.65 -3.15 -20.16
C LYS A 50 2.55 -4.37 -20.24
N SER A 51 3.24 -4.71 -19.17
CA SER A 51 4.16 -5.86 -19.17
C SER A 51 3.42 -7.19 -19.34
N PHE A 52 2.17 -7.29 -18.90
CA PHE A 52 1.33 -8.47 -19.15
C PHE A 52 1.08 -8.71 -20.64
N ARG A 53 1.07 -7.65 -21.47
CA ARG A 53 0.89 -7.74 -22.93
C ARG A 53 2.20 -7.76 -23.70
N GLY A 54 3.34 -7.67 -23.04
CA GLY A 54 4.63 -7.51 -23.72
C GLY A 54 4.86 -6.13 -24.34
N GLU A 55 4.03 -5.14 -24.01
CA GLU A 55 4.05 -3.80 -24.61
C GLU A 55 5.08 -2.85 -23.98
N GLY A 56 5.88 -3.31 -23.03
CA GLY A 56 6.94 -2.52 -22.41
C GLY A 56 7.11 -2.77 -20.92
N THR A 57 8.09 -2.07 -20.35
CA THR A 57 8.52 -2.18 -18.95
C THR A 57 8.74 -0.81 -18.34
N CYS A 58 8.71 -0.71 -17.01
CA CYS A 58 8.95 0.55 -16.30
C CYS A 58 10.44 0.91 -16.26
N TYR A 59 10.74 2.16 -15.87
CA TYR A 59 12.11 2.63 -15.68
C TYR A 59 12.92 1.79 -14.69
N LYS A 60 12.26 1.24 -13.64
CA LYS A 60 12.91 0.37 -12.66
C LYS A 60 13.46 -0.91 -13.32
N HIS A 61 12.80 -1.43 -14.36
CA HIS A 61 13.35 -2.53 -15.15
C HIS A 61 14.66 -2.12 -15.84
N LYS A 62 14.69 -0.92 -16.46
CA LYS A 62 15.89 -0.43 -17.19
C LYS A 62 17.08 -0.19 -16.26
N PHE A 63 16.85 0.36 -15.07
CA PHE A 63 17.94 0.78 -14.17
C PHE A 63 18.30 -0.27 -13.11
N TYR A 64 17.35 -1.12 -12.71
CA TYR A 64 17.52 -2.06 -11.60
C TYR A 64 17.21 -3.51 -11.98
N GLY A 65 16.87 -3.79 -13.24
CA GLY A 65 16.61 -5.16 -13.72
C GLY A 65 15.37 -5.83 -13.14
N ILE A 66 14.41 -5.07 -12.56
CA ILE A 66 13.24 -5.67 -11.94
C ILE A 66 12.32 -6.35 -12.96
N SER A 67 11.65 -7.41 -12.53
CA SER A 67 10.54 -8.02 -13.29
C SER A 67 9.27 -7.20 -13.12
N THR A 68 8.95 -6.31 -14.09
CA THR A 68 7.85 -5.33 -13.97
C THR A 68 6.51 -5.97 -13.62
N HIS A 69 6.18 -7.11 -14.20
CA HIS A 69 4.92 -7.84 -13.91
C HIS A 69 4.85 -8.38 -12.47
N ARG A 70 6.00 -8.58 -11.81
CA ARG A 70 6.09 -9.01 -10.42
C ARG A 70 6.22 -7.85 -9.42
N CYS A 71 6.06 -6.61 -9.87
CA CYS A 71 6.05 -5.46 -8.99
C CYS A 71 4.65 -5.26 -8.38
N MET A 72 4.61 -5.08 -7.06
CA MET A 72 3.43 -4.68 -6.32
C MET A 72 3.58 -3.23 -5.88
N GLU A 73 2.73 -2.36 -6.42
CA GLU A 73 2.65 -0.95 -6.01
C GLU A 73 1.52 -0.82 -4.99
N PHE A 74 1.84 -0.32 -3.81
CA PHE A 74 0.88 -0.18 -2.72
C PHE A 74 1.26 0.97 -1.77
N SER A 75 0.35 1.33 -0.87
CA SER A 75 0.60 2.28 0.22
C SER A 75 -0.06 1.81 1.51
N PRO A 76 0.67 1.83 2.64
CA PRO A 76 0.08 1.57 3.96
C PRO A 76 -0.73 2.77 4.48
N ALA A 77 -0.56 3.97 3.91
CA ALA A 77 -1.27 5.20 4.25
C ALA A 77 -2.02 5.75 3.01
N GLY A 78 -2.86 4.93 2.40
CA GLY A 78 -3.37 5.09 1.05
C GLY A 78 -4.06 6.41 0.71
N MET A 79 -4.75 7.06 1.66
CA MET A 79 -5.45 8.33 1.45
C MET A 79 -5.02 9.39 2.48
N TYR A 80 -3.87 9.19 3.12
CA TYR A 80 -3.36 10.09 4.16
C TYR A 80 -2.08 10.75 3.66
N CYS A 81 -2.09 12.07 3.56
CA CYS A 81 -0.95 12.87 3.14
C CYS A 81 -1.18 14.33 3.57
N GLU A 82 -0.16 14.95 4.11
CA GLU A 82 -0.20 16.35 4.50
C GLU A 82 -0.07 17.30 3.31
N ASN A 83 0.54 16.82 2.22
CA ASN A 83 0.83 17.65 1.06
C ASN A 83 -0.30 17.61 0.02
N ARG A 84 -0.45 18.75 -0.69
CA ARG A 84 -1.32 18.94 -1.86
C ARG A 84 -0.46 19.32 -3.08
N CYS A 85 0.48 18.45 -3.45
CA CYS A 85 1.44 18.75 -4.52
C CYS A 85 0.74 19.02 -5.84
N VAL A 86 1.07 20.12 -6.52
CA VAL A 86 0.45 20.51 -7.80
C VAL A 86 0.69 19.48 -8.93
N TYR A 87 1.70 18.64 -8.80
CA TYR A 87 2.03 17.56 -9.74
C TYR A 87 1.49 16.18 -9.28
N CYS A 88 0.73 16.12 -8.19
CA CYS A 88 0.16 14.86 -7.72
C CYS A 88 -0.95 14.41 -8.67
N TRP A 89 -0.75 13.28 -9.32
CA TRP A 89 -1.73 12.69 -10.24
C TRP A 89 -2.66 11.65 -9.57
N ARG A 90 -2.48 11.45 -8.27
CA ARG A 90 -3.34 10.60 -7.44
C ARG A 90 -4.60 11.38 -7.01
N PRO A 91 -5.65 10.70 -6.59
CA PRO A 91 -6.92 11.34 -6.22
C PRO A 91 -6.81 12.12 -4.90
N MET A 92 -5.96 13.16 -4.90
CA MET A 92 -5.64 13.96 -3.70
C MET A 92 -6.83 14.75 -3.14
N GLU A 93 -7.92 14.86 -3.91
CA GLU A 93 -9.19 15.40 -3.43
C GLU A 93 -9.80 14.58 -2.29
N PHE A 94 -9.38 13.32 -2.14
CA PHE A 94 -9.78 12.42 -1.07
C PHE A 94 -8.78 12.34 0.07
N TYR A 95 -7.63 13.01 -0.05
CA TYR A 95 -6.61 12.94 0.99
C TYR A 95 -7.09 13.62 2.26
N GLU A 96 -6.81 12.94 3.37
CA GLU A 96 -7.05 13.42 4.72
C GLU A 96 -5.71 13.65 5.42
N THR A 97 -5.66 14.69 6.26
CA THR A 97 -4.55 14.92 7.16
C THR A 97 -4.99 14.48 8.54
N MET A 98 -4.39 13.41 9.04
CA MET A 98 -4.60 12.95 10.40
C MET A 98 -3.36 12.23 10.91
N GLU A 99 -3.14 12.29 12.20
CA GLU A 99 -2.07 11.54 12.84
C GLU A 99 -2.42 10.05 12.86
N MET A 100 -1.55 9.22 12.30
CA MET A 100 -1.64 7.76 12.36
C MET A 100 -0.83 7.28 13.56
N LYS A 101 -1.49 6.73 14.59
CA LYS A 101 -0.84 6.23 15.80
C LYS A 101 -0.68 4.71 15.75
N PRO A 102 0.35 4.14 16.42
CA PRO A 102 0.58 2.69 16.40
C PRO A 102 -0.61 1.85 16.82
N GLU A 103 -1.43 2.37 17.75
CA GLU A 103 -2.60 1.68 18.29
C GLU A 103 -3.83 1.69 17.37
N ASN A 104 -3.88 2.58 16.36
CA ASN A 104 -5.04 2.72 15.47
C ASN A 104 -4.77 2.33 14.01
N VAL A 105 -3.65 1.66 13.75
CA VAL A 105 -3.30 1.17 12.41
C VAL A 105 -3.18 -0.35 12.41
N ALA A 106 -3.51 -0.95 11.27
CA ALA A 106 -3.37 -2.39 11.06
C ALA A 106 -1.90 -2.83 11.12
N GLU A 107 -1.66 -4.07 11.50
CA GLU A 107 -0.33 -4.66 11.54
C GLU A 107 0.23 -4.89 10.12
N PRO A 108 1.57 -4.85 9.94
CA PRO A 108 2.21 -5.07 8.64
C PRO A 108 1.79 -6.35 7.94
N GLU A 109 1.71 -7.45 8.64
CA GLU A 109 1.32 -8.75 8.10
C GLU A 109 -0.14 -8.77 7.65
N GLU A 110 -1.02 -8.13 8.41
CA GLU A 110 -2.43 -8.00 8.08
C GLU A 110 -2.62 -7.14 6.84
N ILE A 111 -1.96 -5.97 6.76
CA ILE A 111 -1.96 -5.12 5.57
C ILE A 111 -1.54 -5.93 4.34
N MET A 112 -0.43 -6.66 4.43
CA MET A 112 0.09 -7.40 3.29
C MET A 112 -0.83 -8.55 2.88
N THR A 113 -1.38 -9.29 3.83
CA THR A 113 -2.34 -10.36 3.57
C THR A 113 -3.56 -9.84 2.82
N ASN A 114 -4.16 -8.77 3.32
CA ASN A 114 -5.35 -8.17 2.75
C ASN A 114 -5.08 -7.54 1.37
N LEU A 115 -3.99 -6.77 1.23
CA LEU A 115 -3.62 -6.16 -0.05
C LEU A 115 -3.21 -7.19 -1.11
N MET A 116 -2.61 -8.31 -0.71
CA MET A 116 -2.33 -9.42 -1.64
C MET A 116 -3.63 -10.05 -2.15
N ALA A 117 -4.63 -10.22 -1.29
CA ALA A 117 -5.95 -10.71 -1.69
C ALA A 117 -6.65 -9.74 -2.66
N GLU A 118 -6.61 -8.43 -2.37
CA GLU A 118 -7.16 -7.42 -3.29
C GLU A 118 -6.39 -7.37 -4.61
N ARG A 119 -5.06 -7.40 -4.58
CA ARG A 119 -4.22 -7.44 -5.79
C ARG A 119 -4.52 -8.66 -6.65
N ARG A 120 -4.72 -9.84 -6.04
CA ARG A 120 -5.12 -11.06 -6.75
C ARG A 120 -6.42 -10.84 -7.52
N LYS A 121 -7.45 -10.20 -6.91
CA LYS A 121 -8.71 -9.88 -7.62
C LYS A 121 -8.46 -9.01 -8.85
N LEU A 122 -7.59 -8.00 -8.73
CA LEU A 122 -7.23 -7.14 -9.85
C LEU A 122 -6.54 -7.91 -10.98
N ILE A 123 -5.61 -8.81 -10.65
CA ILE A 123 -4.91 -9.64 -11.64
C ILE A 123 -5.88 -10.60 -12.33
N MET A 124 -6.79 -11.25 -11.58
CA MET A 124 -7.77 -12.19 -12.14
C MET A 124 -8.63 -11.57 -13.24
N GLY A 125 -8.90 -10.27 -13.17
CA GLY A 125 -9.60 -9.53 -14.22
C GLY A 125 -8.88 -9.51 -15.58
N HIS A 126 -7.58 -9.85 -15.63
CA HIS A 126 -6.80 -9.89 -16.87
C HIS A 126 -6.78 -11.25 -17.57
N TYR A 127 -7.14 -12.34 -16.88
CA TYR A 127 -7.09 -13.69 -17.48
C TYR A 127 -8.04 -13.91 -18.64
N GLY A 128 -9.11 -13.11 -18.75
CA GLY A 128 -10.08 -13.18 -19.85
C GLY A 128 -9.63 -12.50 -21.15
N ASP A 129 -8.53 -11.72 -21.12
CA ASP A 129 -8.01 -11.03 -22.30
C ASP A 129 -7.00 -11.97 -23.03
N PRO A 130 -7.27 -12.38 -24.29
CA PRO A 130 -6.39 -13.28 -25.05
C PRO A 130 -5.02 -12.67 -25.37
N ASN A 131 -4.87 -11.34 -25.29
CA ASN A 131 -3.61 -10.65 -25.55
C ASN A 131 -2.68 -10.62 -24.34
N GLN A 132 -3.07 -11.20 -23.22
CA GLN A 132 -2.26 -11.25 -21.99
C GLN A 132 -1.36 -12.50 -22.00
N ASP A 133 -0.12 -12.31 -21.57
CA ASP A 133 0.81 -13.40 -21.30
C ASP A 133 0.42 -14.10 -19.99
N LYS A 134 -0.17 -15.29 -20.11
CA LYS A 134 -0.64 -16.07 -18.95
C LYS A 134 0.48 -16.40 -17.97
N LYS A 135 1.69 -16.69 -18.48
CA LYS A 135 2.85 -16.97 -17.64
C LYS A 135 3.18 -15.76 -16.77
N LYS A 136 3.18 -14.55 -17.33
CA LYS A 136 3.42 -13.33 -16.54
C LYS A 136 2.29 -13.05 -15.56
N LEU A 137 1.05 -13.37 -15.89
CA LEU A 137 -0.07 -13.27 -14.95
C LEU A 137 0.13 -14.20 -13.77
N ASP A 138 0.48 -15.48 -14.03
CA ASP A 138 0.75 -16.47 -12.98
C ASP A 138 1.93 -16.03 -12.09
N GLU A 139 3.05 -15.63 -12.69
CA GLU A 139 4.21 -15.11 -11.95
C GLU A 139 3.88 -13.87 -11.12
N SER A 140 2.95 -13.03 -11.59
CA SER A 140 2.54 -11.81 -10.89
C SER A 140 1.74 -12.06 -9.62
N LEU A 141 1.17 -13.26 -9.45
CA LEU A 141 0.46 -13.63 -8.23
C LEU A 141 1.38 -13.67 -7.02
N LEU A 142 2.69 -13.89 -7.23
CA LEU A 142 3.72 -13.83 -6.20
C LEU A 142 4.67 -12.67 -6.51
N PRO A 143 4.47 -11.47 -5.91
CA PRO A 143 5.37 -10.34 -6.10
C PRO A 143 6.78 -10.64 -5.62
N SER A 144 7.76 -10.04 -6.28
CA SER A 144 9.16 -10.07 -5.83
C SER A 144 9.76 -8.66 -5.71
N HIS A 145 9.03 -7.66 -6.15
CA HIS A 145 9.42 -6.27 -6.06
C HIS A 145 8.27 -5.47 -5.47
N TYR A 146 8.56 -4.71 -4.42
CA TYR A 146 7.56 -3.89 -3.73
C TYR A 146 7.85 -2.42 -3.96
N SER A 147 6.82 -1.64 -4.26
CA SER A 147 6.90 -0.19 -4.41
C SER A 147 5.92 0.46 -3.47
N ILE A 148 6.43 0.99 -2.36
CA ILE A 148 5.65 1.71 -1.35
C ILE A 148 5.56 3.15 -1.82
N SER A 149 4.58 3.45 -2.71
CA SER A 149 4.57 4.69 -3.49
C SER A 149 3.22 5.02 -4.13
N LEU A 150 2.16 4.28 -3.81
CA LEU A 150 0.93 4.36 -4.59
C LEU A 150 0.18 5.67 -4.39
N SER A 151 -0.24 5.97 -3.18
CA SER A 151 -1.04 7.15 -2.82
C SER A 151 -0.85 7.47 -1.35
N GLY A 152 -1.12 8.72 -0.96
CA GLY A 152 -0.80 9.17 0.38
C GLY A 152 0.71 9.28 0.61
N GLU A 153 1.12 9.41 1.87
CA GLU A 153 2.53 9.48 2.28
C GLU A 153 2.87 8.27 3.14
N PRO A 154 3.69 7.34 2.65
CA PRO A 154 4.00 6.10 3.36
C PRO A 154 4.65 6.29 4.74
N THR A 155 5.43 7.37 4.91
CA THR A 155 6.15 7.64 6.16
C THR A 155 5.22 8.09 7.31
N MET A 156 3.96 8.42 7.01
CA MET A 156 2.93 8.63 8.02
C MET A 156 2.50 7.34 8.73
N TYR A 157 2.78 6.17 8.12
CA TYR A 157 2.46 4.88 8.75
C TYR A 157 3.50 4.55 9.84
N PRO A 158 3.10 4.52 11.14
CA PRO A 158 4.06 4.46 12.25
C PRO A 158 4.83 3.14 12.35
N LYS A 159 4.30 2.04 11.76
CA LYS A 159 4.94 0.71 11.71
C LYS A 159 5.64 0.45 10.36
N LEU A 160 6.09 1.51 9.68
CA LEU A 160 6.77 1.38 8.39
C LEU A 160 8.08 0.58 8.46
N PRO A 161 8.94 0.74 9.49
CA PRO A 161 10.14 -0.09 9.64
C PRO A 161 9.80 -1.57 9.77
N GLU A 162 8.80 -1.91 10.57
CA GLU A 162 8.32 -3.27 10.77
C GLU A 162 7.77 -3.85 9.46
N LEU A 163 7.02 -3.06 8.68
CA LEU A 163 6.53 -3.45 7.36
C LEU A 163 7.68 -3.76 6.39
N ILE A 164 8.71 -2.92 6.37
CA ILE A 164 9.88 -3.16 5.50
C ILE A 164 10.64 -4.41 5.94
N LYS A 165 10.82 -4.61 7.25
CA LYS A 165 11.45 -5.84 7.80
C LYS A 165 10.64 -7.09 7.44
N TYR A 166 9.32 -7.02 7.59
CA TYR A 166 8.43 -8.11 7.16
C TYR A 166 8.59 -8.42 5.67
N LEU A 167 8.56 -7.40 4.80
CA LEU A 167 8.77 -7.60 3.37
C LEU A 167 10.15 -8.20 3.04
N LYS A 168 11.21 -7.80 3.76
CA LYS A 168 12.56 -8.36 3.60
C LYS A 168 12.64 -9.83 4.04
N SER A 169 11.82 -10.26 5.00
CA SER A 169 11.79 -11.65 5.46
C SER A 169 11.12 -12.62 4.48
N LEU A 170 10.35 -12.12 3.51
CA LEU A 170 9.71 -12.95 2.50
C LEU A 170 10.74 -13.46 1.48
N GLU A 171 10.86 -14.78 1.33
CA GLU A 171 11.84 -15.44 0.45
C GLU A 171 11.79 -14.93 -1.01
N ALA A 172 10.60 -14.59 -1.49
CA ALA A 172 10.41 -14.11 -2.86
C ALA A 172 10.86 -12.67 -3.08
N THR A 173 11.13 -11.89 -2.01
CA THR A 173 11.46 -10.47 -2.09
C THR A 173 12.85 -10.25 -2.65
N LYS A 174 12.94 -9.43 -3.70
CA LYS A 174 14.22 -9.05 -4.34
C LYS A 174 14.53 -7.57 -4.17
N SER A 175 13.54 -6.71 -4.09
CA SER A 175 13.73 -5.27 -3.88
C SER A 175 12.49 -4.59 -3.32
N ILE A 176 12.73 -3.55 -2.53
CA ILE A 176 11.72 -2.67 -1.96
C ILE A 176 12.12 -1.24 -2.34
N PHE A 177 11.16 -0.48 -2.87
CA PHE A 177 11.31 0.93 -3.21
C PHE A 177 10.35 1.73 -2.33
N LEU A 178 10.88 2.62 -1.53
CA LEU A 178 10.12 3.62 -0.80
C LEU A 178 10.16 4.94 -1.55
N VAL A 179 9.00 5.55 -1.77
CA VAL A 179 8.88 6.90 -2.35
C VAL A 179 8.13 7.76 -1.35
N THR A 180 8.78 8.81 -0.90
CA THR A 180 8.28 9.72 0.15
C THR A 180 8.43 11.18 -0.28
N ASN A 181 7.61 12.04 0.30
CA ASN A 181 7.73 13.50 0.18
C ASN A 181 8.79 14.09 1.12
N GLY A 182 9.33 13.28 2.05
CA GLY A 182 10.39 13.67 2.99
C GLY A 182 9.95 14.57 4.13
N GLN A 183 8.64 14.71 4.40
CA GLN A 183 8.13 15.57 5.48
C GLN A 183 8.19 14.93 6.87
N GLU A 184 8.48 13.62 6.94
CA GLU A 184 8.61 12.86 8.20
C GLU A 184 10.10 12.49 8.45
N PRO A 185 10.97 13.45 8.82
CA PRO A 185 12.40 13.20 8.98
C PRO A 185 12.71 12.18 10.08
N ASP A 186 11.93 12.16 11.16
CA ASP A 186 12.11 11.23 12.27
C ASP A 186 11.86 9.79 11.82
N MET A 187 10.85 9.56 10.99
CA MET A 187 10.60 8.26 10.40
C MET A 187 11.74 7.82 9.47
N ILE A 188 12.26 8.74 8.65
CA ILE A 188 13.39 8.46 7.76
C ILE A 188 14.64 8.11 8.57
N GLN A 189 14.90 8.83 9.65
CA GLN A 189 16.00 8.50 10.57
C GLN A 189 15.79 7.12 11.21
N LYS A 190 14.59 6.84 11.73
CA LYS A 190 14.25 5.54 12.30
C LYS A 190 14.49 4.39 11.32
N LEU A 191 14.10 4.56 10.04
CA LEU A 191 14.38 3.56 8.99
C LEU A 191 15.87 3.29 8.80
N GLY A 192 16.72 4.33 8.89
CA GLY A 192 18.17 4.20 8.83
C GLY A 192 18.75 3.50 10.04
N ASP A 193 18.35 3.91 11.24
CA ASP A 193 18.85 3.37 12.51
C ASP A 193 18.47 1.89 12.70
N GLU A 194 17.29 1.50 12.26
CA GLU A 194 16.78 0.14 12.35
C GLU A 194 17.24 -0.77 11.19
N ASN A 195 18.01 -0.26 10.23
CA ASN A 195 18.40 -0.96 9.00
C ASN A 195 17.17 -1.54 8.25
N ALA A 196 16.07 -0.82 8.30
CA ALA A 196 14.81 -1.23 7.70
C ALA A 196 14.82 -1.12 6.16
#